data_eabbecdf7654e423d877697417f240c9
#
_entry.id   eabbecdf7654e423d877697417f240c9
#
_cell.length_a   1.000
_cell.length_b   1.000
_cell.length_c   1.000
_cell.angle_alpha   90.00
_cell.angle_beta   90.00
_cell.angle_gamma   90.00
#
_symmetry.space_group_name_H-M   'P 1'
#
loop_
_entity.id
_entity.type
_entity.pdbx_description
1 polymer ?
#
loop_
_entity_poly.entity_id
_entity_poly.type
_entity_poly.pdbx_seq_one_letter_code
_entity_poly.pdbx_strand_id
1 'polypeptide(L)'
;MSLNEEVELLRSIPLFANIEPSKLKLLAFTSERLAFQEGQSLFHQGDIGDAAYLVVDGTADVVIEGPDGNKITVAQIGRNAFVGEIAILCDVPRTATITATSKLDTLRVSKDLFFRLVNEFP
;
A
#
# COMPACT_ATOMS: atom_id res chain seq x y z
N MET A 1 -13.37 9.06 -5.45
CA MET A 1 -13.87 7.72 -5.15
C MET A 1 -14.70 7.77 -3.87
N SER A 2 -15.79 7.03 -3.83
CA SER A 2 -16.67 7.02 -2.67
C SER A 2 -16.12 6.12 -1.56
N LEU A 3 -16.60 6.34 -0.33
CA LEU A 3 -16.24 5.49 0.80
C LEU A 3 -16.63 4.02 0.55
N ASN A 4 -17.79 3.78 -0.08
CA ASN A 4 -18.23 2.43 -0.40
C ASN A 4 -17.31 1.73 -1.40
N GLU A 5 -16.80 2.45 -2.39
CA GLU A 5 -15.83 1.92 -3.35
C GLU A 5 -14.51 1.59 -2.65
N GLU A 6 -14.07 2.42 -1.71
CA GLU A 6 -12.88 2.17 -0.92
C GLU A 6 -13.01 0.93 -0.06
N VAL A 7 -14.19 0.73 0.55
CA VAL A 7 -14.49 -0.48 1.34
C VAL A 7 -14.43 -1.73 0.45
N GLU A 8 -15.02 -1.67 -0.74
CA GLU A 8 -14.99 -2.81 -1.66
C GLU A 8 -13.55 -3.14 -2.11
N LEU A 9 -12.72 -2.12 -2.35
CA LEU A 9 -11.31 -2.33 -2.67
C LEU A 9 -10.57 -3.00 -1.51
N LEU A 10 -10.79 -2.55 -0.28
CA LEU A 10 -10.18 -3.15 0.90
C LEU A 10 -10.62 -4.61 1.07
N ARG A 11 -11.89 -4.91 0.83
CA ARG A 11 -12.40 -6.28 0.91
C ARG A 11 -11.77 -7.22 -0.11
N SER A 12 -11.31 -6.70 -1.22
CA SER A 12 -10.66 -7.51 -2.26
C SER A 12 -9.25 -7.96 -1.86
N ILE A 13 -8.68 -7.36 -0.82
CA ILE A 13 -7.36 -7.75 -0.30
C ILE A 13 -7.54 -8.96 0.62
N PRO A 14 -6.88 -10.09 0.34
CA PRO A 14 -7.07 -11.31 1.14
C PRO A 14 -6.88 -11.09 2.65
N LEU A 15 -5.96 -10.23 3.03
CA LEU A 15 -5.67 -9.92 4.44
C LEU A 15 -6.88 -9.31 5.16
N PHE A 16 -7.75 -8.60 4.43
CA PHE A 16 -8.90 -7.90 4.99
C PHE A 16 -10.24 -8.57 4.66
N ALA A 17 -10.23 -9.69 3.93
CA ALA A 17 -11.45 -10.29 3.39
C ALA A 17 -12.44 -10.76 4.45
N ASN A 18 -11.95 -11.13 5.64
CA ASN A 18 -12.79 -11.63 6.73
C ASN A 18 -13.14 -10.55 7.78
N ILE A 19 -12.77 -9.30 7.52
CA ILE A 19 -13.07 -8.20 8.44
C ILE A 19 -14.46 -7.66 8.13
N GLU A 20 -15.24 -7.38 9.18
CA GLU A 20 -16.59 -6.85 9.03
C GLU A 20 -16.58 -5.55 8.20
N PRO A 21 -17.56 -5.37 7.29
CA PRO A 21 -17.65 -4.15 6.48
C PRO A 21 -17.65 -2.85 7.28
N SER A 22 -18.26 -2.84 8.47
CA SER A 22 -18.26 -1.64 9.34
C SER A 22 -16.85 -1.27 9.80
N LYS A 23 -15.99 -2.26 10.02
CA LYS A 23 -14.59 -2.03 10.42
C LYS A 23 -13.75 -1.58 9.24
N LEU A 24 -13.97 -2.14 8.06
CA LEU A 24 -13.32 -1.69 6.83
C LEU A 24 -13.73 -0.27 6.49
N LYS A 25 -14.97 0.10 6.76
CA LYS A 25 -15.48 1.46 6.56
C LYS A 25 -14.73 2.45 7.47
N LEU A 26 -14.50 2.07 8.72
CA LEU A 26 -13.71 2.87 9.65
C LEU A 26 -12.27 3.01 9.19
N LEU A 27 -11.68 1.91 8.72
CA LEU A 27 -10.33 1.92 8.17
C LEU A 27 -10.23 2.87 6.96
N ALA A 28 -11.16 2.77 6.02
CA ALA A 28 -11.18 3.63 4.85
C ALA A 28 -11.33 5.10 5.24
N PHE A 29 -12.24 5.39 6.19
CA PHE A 29 -12.48 6.75 6.65
C PHE A 29 -11.26 7.38 7.32
N THR A 30 -10.50 6.58 8.09
CA THR A 30 -9.33 7.06 8.84
C THR A 30 -8.02 6.98 8.07
N SER A 31 -8.01 6.29 6.92
CA SER A 31 -6.82 6.22 6.07
C SER A 31 -6.62 7.53 5.32
N GLU A 32 -5.35 7.82 5.01
CA GLU A 32 -4.98 9.05 4.33
C GLU A 32 -5.02 8.84 2.82
N ARG A 33 -5.67 9.76 2.11
CA ARG A 33 -5.68 9.76 0.65
C ARG A 33 -4.49 10.54 0.15
N LEU A 34 -3.61 9.86 -0.60
CA LEU A 34 -2.42 10.47 -1.18
C LEU A 34 -2.36 10.24 -2.67
N ALA A 35 -2.03 11.29 -3.41
CA ALA A 35 -1.80 11.22 -4.84
C ALA A 35 -0.32 11.44 -5.16
N PHE A 36 0.18 10.71 -6.13
CA PHE A 36 1.55 10.81 -6.62
C PHE A 36 1.52 11.13 -8.10
N GLN A 37 2.46 11.96 -8.54
CA GLN A 37 2.64 12.25 -9.95
C GLN A 37 3.56 11.19 -10.57
N GLU A 38 3.48 11.03 -11.90
CA GLU A 38 4.40 10.16 -12.62
C GLU A 38 5.85 10.50 -12.25
N GLY A 39 6.62 9.47 -11.93
CA GLY A 39 8.03 9.61 -11.52
C GLY A 39 8.25 9.76 -10.03
N GLN A 40 7.21 10.04 -9.25
CA GLN A 40 7.35 10.12 -7.79
C GLN A 40 7.31 8.72 -7.17
N SER A 41 8.07 8.52 -6.10
CA SER A 41 8.10 7.24 -5.39
C SER A 41 7.26 7.32 -4.12
N LEU A 42 6.52 6.24 -3.85
CA LEU A 42 5.76 6.09 -2.61
C LEU A 42 6.72 5.90 -1.43
N PHE A 43 7.75 5.09 -1.67
CA PHE A 43 8.83 4.84 -0.72
C PHE A 43 10.02 4.24 -1.47
N HIS A 44 11.16 4.17 -0.81
CA HIS A 44 12.40 3.69 -1.39
C HIS A 44 12.92 2.44 -0.68
N GLN A 45 13.53 1.54 -1.43
CA GLN A 45 14.20 0.37 -0.88
C GLN A 45 15.16 0.79 0.23
N GLY A 46 15.11 0.09 1.36
CA GLY A 46 15.94 0.38 2.52
C GLY A 46 15.34 1.32 3.53
N ASP A 47 14.28 2.06 3.18
CA ASP A 47 13.59 2.96 4.12
C ASP A 47 12.90 2.16 5.22
N ILE A 48 12.68 2.80 6.35
CA ILE A 48 11.86 2.24 7.42
C ILE A 48 10.39 2.32 7.00
N GLY A 49 9.67 1.20 7.10
CA GLY A 49 8.26 1.14 6.71
C GLY A 49 7.34 1.55 7.84
N ASP A 50 6.53 2.58 7.61
CA ASP A 50 5.56 3.10 8.57
C ASP A 50 4.11 3.04 8.08
N ALA A 51 3.91 2.57 6.85
CA ALA A 51 2.58 2.48 6.25
C ALA A 51 2.58 1.49 5.09
N ALA A 52 1.39 1.02 4.75
CA ALA A 52 1.12 0.30 3.51
C ALA A 52 0.19 1.14 2.64
N TYR A 53 0.15 0.85 1.35
CA TYR A 53 -0.60 1.64 0.38
C TYR A 53 -1.51 0.75 -0.45
N LEU A 54 -2.79 1.11 -0.51
CA LEU A 54 -3.74 0.51 -1.45
C LEU A 54 -3.78 1.40 -2.70
N VAL A 55 -3.50 0.82 -3.86
CA VAL A 55 -3.61 1.55 -5.12
C VAL A 55 -5.08 1.60 -5.54
N VAL A 56 -5.59 2.81 -5.64
CA VAL A 56 -6.99 3.08 -6.01
C VAL A 56 -7.09 3.25 -7.53
N ASP A 57 -6.16 3.99 -8.11
CA ASP A 57 -6.13 4.26 -9.54
C ASP A 57 -4.69 4.56 -9.97
N GLY A 58 -4.37 4.23 -11.22
CA GLY A 58 -3.04 4.46 -11.77
C GLY A 58 -2.16 3.22 -11.73
N THR A 59 -0.89 3.40 -12.14
CA THR A 59 0.10 2.32 -12.23
C THR A 59 1.42 2.73 -11.59
N ALA A 60 2.20 1.74 -11.15
CA ALA A 60 3.51 1.96 -10.58
C ALA A 60 4.43 0.77 -10.85
N ASP A 61 5.72 1.02 -10.87
CA ASP A 61 6.74 -0.01 -11.01
C ASP A 61 7.30 -0.39 -9.65
N VAL A 62 7.56 -1.68 -9.47
CA VAL A 62 8.29 -2.23 -8.33
C VAL A 62 9.73 -2.45 -8.77
N VAL A 63 10.66 -1.71 -8.17
CA VAL A 63 12.06 -1.67 -8.57
C VAL A 63 12.93 -2.15 -7.43
N ILE A 64 13.86 -3.07 -7.74
CA ILE A 64 14.85 -3.56 -6.78
C ILE A 64 16.24 -3.18 -7.27
N GLU A 65 17.07 -2.66 -6.37
CA GLU A 65 18.47 -2.37 -6.62
C GLU A 65 19.33 -3.46 -6.01
N GLY A 66 20.20 -4.05 -6.84
CA GLY A 66 21.14 -5.08 -6.40
C GLY A 66 22.39 -4.48 -5.77
N PRO A 67 23.30 -5.35 -5.22
CA PRO A 67 24.54 -4.90 -4.58
C PRO A 67 25.48 -4.12 -5.50
N ASP A 68 25.36 -4.36 -6.81
CA ASP A 68 26.15 -3.66 -7.84
C ASP A 68 25.57 -2.30 -8.24
N GLY A 69 24.47 -1.88 -7.63
CA GLY A 69 23.79 -0.63 -7.94
C GLY A 69 22.87 -0.70 -9.14
N ASN A 70 22.76 -1.86 -9.81
CA ASN A 70 21.84 -2.02 -10.93
C ASN A 70 20.40 -2.12 -10.45
N LYS A 71 19.51 -1.39 -11.11
CA LYS A 71 18.09 -1.38 -10.80
C LYS A 71 17.33 -2.25 -11.79
N ILE A 72 16.44 -3.08 -11.27
CA ILE A 72 15.61 -3.99 -12.06
C ILE A 72 14.15 -3.74 -11.71
N THR A 73 13.32 -3.50 -12.72
CA THR A 73 11.86 -3.49 -12.53
C THR A 73 11.39 -4.94 -12.50
N VAL A 74 10.91 -5.37 -11.35
CA VAL A 74 10.51 -6.78 -11.14
C VAL A 74 9.01 -6.98 -11.32
N ALA A 75 8.21 -5.91 -11.27
CA ALA A 75 6.76 -5.99 -11.45
C ALA A 75 6.19 -4.61 -11.76
N GLN A 76 5.00 -4.62 -12.34
CA GLN A 76 4.17 -3.44 -12.46
C GLN A 76 2.88 -3.70 -11.71
N ILE A 77 2.42 -2.72 -10.94
CA ILE A 77 1.21 -2.82 -10.14
C ILE A 77 0.19 -1.77 -10.60
N GLY A 78 -1.07 -2.03 -10.32
CA GLY A 78 -2.17 -1.15 -10.66
C GLY A 78 -3.27 -1.21 -9.61
N ARG A 79 -4.48 -0.85 -10.01
CA ARG A 79 -5.66 -0.83 -9.14
C ARG A 79 -5.80 -2.13 -8.35
N ASN A 80 -6.14 -2.03 -7.09
CA ASN A 80 -6.30 -3.10 -6.10
C ASN A 80 -5.00 -3.65 -5.52
N ALA A 81 -3.83 -3.22 -5.99
CA ALA A 81 -2.57 -3.64 -5.38
C ALA A 81 -2.44 -3.06 -3.97
N PHE A 82 -2.01 -3.88 -3.03
CA PHE A 82 -1.71 -3.47 -1.66
C PHE A 82 -0.22 -3.69 -1.43
N VAL A 83 0.53 -2.61 -1.26
CA VAL A 83 2.00 -2.66 -1.24
C VAL A 83 2.56 -2.05 0.03
N GLY A 84 3.76 -2.51 0.41
CA GLY A 84 4.45 -2.01 1.59
C GLY A 84 4.08 -2.74 2.87
N GLU A 85 3.20 -3.74 2.80
CA GLU A 85 2.75 -4.50 3.96
C GLU A 85 3.86 -5.36 4.56
N ILE A 86 4.82 -5.82 3.76
CA ILE A 86 5.91 -6.68 4.24
C ILE A 86 6.75 -5.95 5.28
N ALA A 87 7.08 -4.69 5.03
CA ALA A 87 7.92 -3.91 5.94
C ALA A 87 7.25 -3.73 7.31
N ILE A 88 5.94 -3.53 7.33
CA ILE A 88 5.22 -3.34 8.60
C ILE A 88 4.87 -4.67 9.29
N LEU A 89 4.59 -5.74 8.53
CA LEU A 89 4.28 -7.06 9.08
C LEU A 89 5.52 -7.75 9.64
N CYS A 90 6.64 -7.64 8.96
CA CYS A 90 7.88 -8.35 9.30
C CYS A 90 8.89 -7.48 10.03
N ASP A 91 8.58 -6.20 10.22
CA ASP A 91 9.47 -5.21 10.87
C ASP A 91 10.86 -5.19 10.22
N VAL A 92 10.87 -5.12 8.88
CA VAL A 92 12.09 -5.07 8.08
C VAL A 92 12.09 -3.80 7.23
N PRO A 93 13.27 -3.33 6.76
CA PRO A 93 13.31 -2.21 5.83
C PRO A 93 12.54 -2.52 4.54
N ARG A 94 12.16 -1.47 3.81
CA ARG A 94 11.49 -1.62 2.51
C ARG A 94 12.34 -2.49 1.59
N THR A 95 11.69 -3.50 0.98
CA THR A 95 12.38 -4.47 0.12
C THR A 95 12.49 -4.00 -1.33
N ALA A 96 11.78 -2.97 -1.69
CA ALA A 96 11.76 -2.43 -3.05
C ALA A 96 11.40 -0.94 -3.02
N THR A 97 11.67 -0.26 -4.12
CA THR A 97 11.19 1.08 -4.39
C THR A 97 9.93 0.98 -5.25
N ILE A 98 8.89 1.73 -4.90
CA ILE A 98 7.65 1.81 -5.70
C ILE A 98 7.59 3.20 -6.31
N THR A 99 7.63 3.26 -7.64
CA THR A 99 7.64 4.51 -8.39
C THR A 99 6.42 4.60 -9.30
N ALA A 100 5.67 5.67 -9.19
CA ALA A 100 4.49 5.89 -10.03
C ALA A 100 4.88 6.04 -11.51
N THR A 101 4.20 5.31 -12.39
CA THR A 101 4.38 5.38 -13.83
C THR A 101 3.24 6.14 -14.52
N SER A 102 2.26 6.55 -13.76
CA SER A 102 1.18 7.46 -14.15
C SER A 102 0.78 8.24 -12.90
N LYS A 103 -0.18 9.16 -13.01
CA LYS A 103 -0.81 9.71 -11.82
C LYS A 103 -1.36 8.55 -11.00
N LEU A 104 -1.04 8.50 -9.73
CA LEU A 104 -1.33 7.38 -8.85
C LEU A 104 -2.11 7.88 -7.65
N ASP A 105 -3.32 7.37 -7.46
CA ASP A 105 -4.16 7.66 -6.29
C ASP A 105 -4.09 6.48 -5.34
N THR A 106 -3.86 6.75 -4.06
CA THR A 106 -3.67 5.71 -3.05
C THR A 106 -4.43 6.01 -1.76
N LEU A 107 -4.68 4.94 -1.00
CA LEU A 107 -5.02 5.03 0.41
C LEU A 107 -3.80 4.58 1.21
N ARG A 108 -3.30 5.48 2.06
CA ARG A 108 -2.19 5.17 2.95
C ARG A 108 -2.74 4.68 4.28
N VAL A 109 -2.40 3.44 4.64
CA VAL A 109 -2.79 2.82 5.90
C VAL A 109 -1.57 2.82 6.80
N SER A 110 -1.60 3.60 7.89
CA SER A 110 -0.47 3.67 8.80
C SER A 110 -0.26 2.33 9.51
N LYS A 111 0.99 2.09 9.93
CA LYS A 111 1.35 0.89 10.70
C LYS A 111 0.49 0.75 11.96
N ASP A 112 0.30 1.85 12.69
CA ASP A 112 -0.50 1.84 13.92
C ASP A 112 -1.95 1.46 13.65
N LEU A 113 -2.56 2.05 12.63
CA LEU A 113 -3.94 1.76 12.25
C LEU A 113 -4.08 0.32 11.79
N PHE A 114 -3.12 -0.16 10.99
CA PHE A 114 -3.09 -1.53 10.49
C PHE A 114 -3.07 -2.54 11.63
N PHE A 115 -2.15 -2.37 12.59
CA PHE A 115 -2.05 -3.29 13.72
C PHE A 115 -3.23 -3.21 14.66
N ARG A 116 -3.80 -2.03 14.85
CA ARG A 116 -5.02 -1.89 15.64
C ARG A 116 -6.15 -2.74 15.05
N LEU A 117 -6.32 -2.66 13.74
CA LEU A 117 -7.36 -3.41 13.04
C LEU A 117 -7.11 -4.92 13.14
N VAL A 118 -5.89 -5.37 12.87
CA VAL A 118 -5.52 -6.79 12.87
C VAL A 118 -5.59 -7.37 14.27
N ASN A 119 -5.17 -6.62 15.29
CA ASN A 119 -5.16 -7.10 16.69
C ASN A 119 -6.56 -7.15 17.30
N GLU A 120 -7.44 -6.24 16.92
CA GLU A 120 -8.82 -6.24 17.42
C GLU A 120 -9.66 -7.36 16.81
N PHE A 121 -9.27 -7.86 15.63
CA PHE A 121 -10.04 -8.85 14.86
C PHE A 121 -9.11 -9.92 14.28
N PRO A 122 -8.45 -10.69 15.15
CA PRO A 122 -7.56 -11.76 14.70
C PRO A 122 -8.31 -12.90 13.99
#